data_2d5f72253fcb3a37a2f98e12d122471c
#
_entry.id   2d5f72253fcb3a37a2f98e12d122471c
#
_cell.length_a   1.000
_cell.length_b   1.000
_cell.length_c   1.000
_cell.angle_alpha   90.00
_cell.angle_beta   90.00
_cell.angle_gamma   90.00
#
_symmetry.space_group_name_H-M   'P 1'
#
loop_
_entity.id
_entity.type
_entity.pdbx_description
1 polymer ?
#
loop_
_entity_poly.entity_id
_entity_poly.type
_entity_poly.pdbx_seq_one_letter_code
_entity_poly.pdbx_strand_id
1 'polypeptide(L)'
;MDLLNKRNKTFEDVNEFDAELDIRTQNENSLSNDNESFINNGIKITEDFWEDLWDYISDDNITDIDYNGKDLWIRDCDNNVRKKVDISNTNINKEFIELLSLRISNAVSLELNKENPVLEAETDKLRISVIHESVAVSGRSICIRKTLPYTRISIKNAIESGYASTELLSFIINCIKCHMNIVICGGVGVGKTEAAKFFSQYINDSERVISIEDNLEWHYSQIKPKQDVVEMQVSDIFNYQDSIKACLRQNPTWMMIQEIRGEEAKDFVTALSTGVNSITTLHTDDCRKVPDRIINMVSDRIGADRMEADIYNFLDVAIMISMKIDDNGNMKRYIDQVCLFSFEGSRKNSLIVFNDGMLISKNFSPNIQHKFDRNNIKDPFKCDVIFDNLCEDFIS
;
A
#
# COMPACT_ATOMS: atom_id res chain seq x y z
N MET A 1 -34.43 -58.91 -5.85
CA MET A 1 -35.56 -58.35 -5.08
C MET A 1 -34.88 -57.40 -4.09
N ASP A 2 -34.77 -56.13 -4.32
CA ASP A 2 -35.59 -55.00 -4.56
C ASP A 2 -34.77 -53.89 -5.22
N LEU A 3 -35.06 -53.64 -6.43
CA LEU A 3 -34.60 -52.45 -7.17
C LEU A 3 -35.76 -52.00 -8.07
N LEU A 4 -36.77 -51.35 -7.49
CA LEU A 4 -37.82 -50.64 -8.22
C LEU A 4 -38.75 -49.94 -7.23
N ASN A 5 -38.38 -48.72 -6.80
CA ASN A 5 -39.31 -47.67 -6.34
C ASN A 5 -38.59 -46.38 -6.05
N LYS A 6 -38.29 -45.64 -7.09
CA LYS A 6 -38.03 -44.19 -7.02
C LYS A 6 -38.45 -43.54 -8.34
N ARG A 7 -39.74 -43.29 -8.48
CA ARG A 7 -40.25 -42.28 -9.42
C ARG A 7 -41.62 -41.85 -8.89
N ASN A 8 -41.64 -40.72 -8.26
CA ASN A 8 -42.73 -39.72 -8.23
C ASN A 8 -42.33 -38.69 -7.19
N LYS A 9 -41.57 -37.66 -7.58
CA LYS A 9 -41.56 -36.36 -6.94
C LYS A 9 -42.46 -35.46 -7.78
N THR A 10 -43.46 -34.95 -7.17
CA THR A 10 -44.52 -34.10 -7.73
C THR A 10 -44.04 -32.64 -7.85
N PHE A 11 -44.70 -31.90 -8.68
CA PHE A 11 -44.43 -30.49 -9.05
C PHE A 11 -44.50 -29.46 -7.89
N GLU A 12 -44.75 -29.87 -6.67
CA GLU A 12 -44.79 -28.98 -5.47
C GLU A 12 -43.37 -28.77 -4.86
N ASP A 13 -42.41 -29.67 -5.09
CA ASP A 13 -41.03 -29.56 -4.58
C ASP A 13 -40.16 -28.50 -5.32
N VAL A 14 -40.64 -27.96 -6.46
CA VAL A 14 -39.90 -26.97 -7.25
C VAL A 14 -40.15 -25.55 -6.73
N ASN A 15 -41.33 -25.29 -6.21
CA ASN A 15 -41.70 -23.96 -5.68
C ASN A 15 -41.09 -23.67 -4.29
N GLU A 16 -40.79 -24.69 -3.48
CA GLU A 16 -40.09 -24.49 -2.19
C GLU A 16 -38.60 -24.18 -2.43
N PHE A 17 -37.98 -24.73 -3.50
CA PHE A 17 -36.56 -24.49 -3.81
C PHE A 17 -36.34 -23.07 -4.35
N ASP A 18 -37.25 -22.55 -5.16
CA ASP A 18 -37.20 -21.18 -5.67
C ASP A 18 -37.48 -20.14 -4.57
N ALA A 19 -38.35 -20.46 -3.61
CA ALA A 19 -38.64 -19.61 -2.43
C ALA A 19 -37.46 -19.56 -1.46
N GLU A 20 -36.69 -20.66 -1.27
CA GLU A 20 -35.48 -20.68 -0.46
C GLU A 20 -34.31 -19.94 -1.18
N LEU A 21 -34.27 -19.94 -2.51
CA LEU A 21 -33.27 -19.20 -3.29
C LEU A 21 -33.52 -17.67 -3.21
N ASP A 22 -34.78 -17.24 -3.28
CA ASP A 22 -35.17 -15.83 -3.14
C ASP A 22 -34.92 -15.31 -1.70
N ILE A 23 -35.12 -16.12 -0.68
CA ILE A 23 -34.82 -15.77 0.71
C ILE A 23 -33.30 -15.71 0.94
N ARG A 24 -32.51 -16.58 0.30
CA ARG A 24 -31.04 -16.52 0.34
C ARG A 24 -30.51 -15.27 -0.38
N THR A 25 -31.05 -14.94 -1.55
CA THR A 25 -30.64 -13.74 -2.30
C THR A 25 -31.02 -12.44 -1.60
N GLN A 26 -32.15 -12.41 -0.87
CA GLN A 26 -32.54 -11.27 -0.04
C GLN A 26 -31.69 -11.18 1.26
N ASN A 27 -31.29 -12.30 1.83
CA ASN A 27 -30.37 -12.33 2.96
C ASN A 27 -28.92 -12.02 2.56
N GLU A 28 -28.47 -12.41 1.37
CA GLU A 28 -27.14 -12.02 0.86
C GLU A 28 -27.08 -10.51 0.54
N ASN A 29 -28.17 -9.90 0.08
CA ASN A 29 -28.26 -8.45 -0.09
C ASN A 29 -28.40 -7.67 1.23
N SER A 30 -28.84 -8.32 2.32
CA SER A 30 -28.83 -7.74 3.67
C SER A 30 -27.53 -8.01 4.45
N LEU A 31 -26.78 -9.07 4.09
CA LEU A 31 -25.48 -9.40 4.67
C LEU A 31 -24.31 -8.63 4.00
N SER A 32 -24.53 -8.03 2.83
CA SER A 32 -23.51 -7.18 2.17
C SER A 32 -23.35 -5.80 2.82
N ASN A 33 -24.23 -5.43 3.78
CA ASN A 33 -24.11 -4.20 4.55
C ASN A 33 -23.51 -4.40 5.96
N ASP A 34 -23.30 -5.63 6.42
CA ASP A 34 -22.79 -5.90 7.78
C ASP A 34 -21.29 -6.25 7.84
N ASN A 35 -20.59 -6.22 6.71
CA ASN A 35 -19.10 -6.22 6.65
C ASN A 35 -18.54 -4.80 6.66
N GLU A 36 -19.19 -3.86 7.34
CA GLU A 36 -18.55 -2.62 7.75
C GLU A 36 -17.45 -2.99 8.75
N SER A 37 -16.22 -2.93 8.25
CA SER A 37 -14.96 -3.15 8.96
C SER A 37 -14.99 -2.56 10.37
N PHE A 38 -14.35 -3.25 11.32
CA PHE A 38 -14.08 -2.82 12.71
C PHE A 38 -13.36 -1.46 12.83
N ILE A 39 -13.10 -0.76 11.70
CA ILE A 39 -12.42 0.52 11.56
C ILE A 39 -13.39 1.69 11.37
N ASN A 40 -14.70 1.45 11.31
CA ASN A 40 -15.67 2.54 11.17
C ASN A 40 -15.85 3.24 12.52
N ASN A 41 -14.89 4.09 12.85
CA ASN A 41 -14.82 4.89 14.07
C ASN A 41 -15.93 5.96 14.17
N GLY A 42 -17.07 5.76 13.55
CA GLY A 42 -18.21 6.69 13.61
C GLY A 42 -18.05 7.97 12.76
N ILE A 43 -16.89 8.20 12.13
CA ILE A 43 -16.68 9.31 11.22
C ILE A 43 -17.36 8.99 9.89
N LYS A 44 -18.37 9.78 9.54
CA LYS A 44 -19.09 9.60 8.27
C LYS A 44 -18.42 10.40 7.15
N ILE A 45 -18.25 9.77 5.99
CA ILE A 45 -17.73 10.44 4.79
C ILE A 45 -18.94 10.94 3.99
N THR A 46 -19.58 11.99 4.49
CA THR A 46 -20.76 12.64 3.91
C THR A 46 -20.64 14.15 3.96
N GLU A 47 -21.34 14.85 3.07
CA GLU A 47 -21.39 16.30 3.02
C GLU A 47 -21.81 16.92 4.36
N ASP A 48 -22.85 16.37 5.02
CA ASP A 48 -23.34 16.85 6.33
C ASP A 48 -22.28 16.76 7.44
N PHE A 49 -21.35 15.79 7.35
CA PHE A 49 -20.30 15.65 8.35
C PHE A 49 -19.15 16.64 8.13
N TRP A 50 -18.78 16.88 6.86
CA TRP A 50 -17.60 17.67 6.48
C TRP A 50 -17.94 19.10 6.09
N GLU A 51 -19.20 19.41 5.79
CA GLU A 51 -19.72 20.75 5.43
C GLU A 51 -18.83 21.45 4.37
N ASP A 52 -18.31 22.62 4.65
CA ASP A 52 -17.46 23.41 3.72
C ASP A 52 -16.13 22.73 3.34
N LEU A 53 -15.74 21.64 4.01
CA LEU A 53 -14.60 20.81 3.58
C LEU A 53 -14.99 19.69 2.62
N TRP A 54 -16.30 19.49 2.36
CA TRP A 54 -16.76 18.36 1.55
C TRP A 54 -16.20 18.35 0.13
N ASP A 55 -16.11 19.49 -0.54
CA ASP A 55 -15.56 19.58 -1.89
C ASP A 55 -14.12 19.05 -1.96
N TYR A 56 -13.34 19.26 -0.91
CA TYR A 56 -11.96 18.76 -0.83
C TYR A 56 -11.91 17.28 -0.40
N ILE A 57 -12.83 16.84 0.46
CA ILE A 57 -12.90 15.44 0.90
C ILE A 57 -13.38 14.54 -0.23
N SER A 58 -14.33 14.98 -1.04
CA SER A 58 -14.91 14.18 -2.13
C SER A 58 -14.05 14.17 -3.41
N ASP A 59 -13.18 15.15 -3.63
CA ASP A 59 -12.30 15.18 -4.82
C ASP A 59 -11.12 14.24 -4.67
N ASP A 60 -11.13 13.11 -5.35
CA ASP A 60 -10.08 12.08 -5.32
C ASP A 60 -8.72 12.55 -5.83
N ASN A 61 -8.65 13.69 -6.53
CA ASN A 61 -7.36 14.29 -6.92
C ASN A 61 -6.65 14.99 -5.75
N ILE A 62 -7.37 15.35 -4.70
CA ILE A 62 -6.78 15.93 -3.50
C ILE A 62 -6.27 14.80 -2.60
N THR A 63 -5.01 14.88 -2.20
CA THR A 63 -4.35 13.88 -1.34
C THR A 63 -4.26 14.31 0.11
N ASP A 64 -4.03 15.58 0.36
CA ASP A 64 -3.89 16.15 1.71
C ASP A 64 -4.67 17.45 1.83
N ILE A 65 -5.31 17.65 2.98
CA ILE A 65 -6.05 18.85 3.35
C ILE A 65 -5.54 19.26 4.72
N ASP A 66 -4.91 20.43 4.79
CA ASP A 66 -4.22 20.91 5.99
C ASP A 66 -4.72 22.30 6.38
N TYR A 67 -5.24 22.44 7.60
CA TYR A 67 -5.54 23.73 8.21
C TYR A 67 -4.50 24.02 9.30
N ASN A 68 -3.81 25.17 9.21
CA ASN A 68 -2.68 25.50 10.07
C ASN A 68 -3.02 26.45 11.24
N GLY A 69 -4.30 26.59 11.56
CA GLY A 69 -4.81 27.52 12.56
C GLY A 69 -5.28 28.86 11.96
N LYS A 70 -5.06 29.10 10.65
CA LYS A 70 -5.42 30.33 9.94
C LYS A 70 -5.84 30.08 8.49
N ASP A 71 -5.04 29.32 7.75
CA ASP A 71 -5.18 29.14 6.32
C ASP A 71 -5.40 27.67 6.00
N LEU A 72 -6.21 27.39 4.97
CA LEU A 72 -6.39 26.06 4.40
C LEU A 72 -5.39 25.84 3.26
N TRP A 73 -4.76 24.69 3.27
CA TRP A 73 -3.84 24.23 2.26
C TRP A 73 -4.28 22.88 1.75
N ILE A 74 -4.17 22.68 0.45
CA ILE A 74 -4.41 21.36 -0.18
C ILE A 74 -3.20 20.92 -0.95
N ARG A 75 -3.10 19.62 -1.17
CA ARG A 75 -2.13 19.01 -2.08
C ARG A 75 -2.89 18.14 -3.06
N ASP A 76 -2.61 18.29 -4.34
CA ASP A 76 -3.14 17.43 -5.38
C ASP A 76 -2.16 16.29 -5.75
N CYS A 77 -2.67 15.24 -6.37
CA CYS A 77 -1.88 14.08 -6.80
C CYS A 77 -0.99 14.39 -8.01
N ASP A 78 -1.40 15.33 -8.88
CA ASP A 78 -0.72 15.57 -10.16
C ASP A 78 0.61 16.31 -9.97
N ASN A 79 0.57 17.42 -9.25
CA ASN A 79 1.74 18.28 -9.09
C ASN A 79 2.47 18.10 -7.76
N ASN A 80 1.85 17.42 -6.79
CA ASN A 80 2.36 17.27 -5.42
C ASN A 80 2.74 18.61 -4.75
N VAL A 81 2.20 19.72 -5.24
CA VAL A 81 2.46 21.05 -4.74
C VAL A 81 1.37 21.45 -3.74
N ARG A 82 1.81 21.96 -2.60
CA ARG A 82 0.88 22.56 -1.64
C ARG A 82 0.37 23.89 -2.18
N LYS A 83 -0.96 24.03 -2.25
CA LYS A 83 -1.63 25.25 -2.68
C LYS A 83 -2.44 25.80 -1.52
N LYS A 84 -2.31 27.10 -1.28
CA LYS A 84 -3.18 27.81 -0.36
C LYS A 84 -4.54 28.00 -1.03
N VAL A 85 -5.60 27.66 -0.31
CA VAL A 85 -6.98 27.85 -0.76
C VAL A 85 -7.50 29.21 -0.30
N ASP A 86 -8.24 29.89 -1.15
CA ASP A 86 -9.00 31.08 -0.76
C ASP A 86 -10.29 30.65 -0.06
N ILE A 87 -10.32 30.83 1.25
CA ILE A 87 -11.47 30.47 2.11
C ILE A 87 -12.33 31.69 2.49
N SER A 88 -12.12 32.86 1.85
CA SER A 88 -12.81 34.12 2.19
C SER A 88 -14.34 34.07 1.99
N ASN A 89 -14.82 33.19 1.10
CA ASN A 89 -16.23 32.99 0.79
C ASN A 89 -16.79 31.69 1.39
N THR A 90 -16.10 31.07 2.33
CA THR A 90 -16.50 29.83 3.02
C THR A 90 -16.67 30.07 4.51
N ASN A 91 -17.29 29.14 5.23
CA ASN A 91 -17.34 29.18 6.70
C ASN A 91 -16.12 28.53 7.35
N ILE A 92 -15.10 28.15 6.57
CA ILE A 92 -13.87 27.54 7.09
C ILE A 92 -13.08 28.59 7.86
N ASN A 93 -13.34 28.64 9.15
CA ASN A 93 -12.70 29.56 10.10
C ASN A 93 -12.33 28.79 11.38
N LYS A 94 -11.85 29.49 12.39
CA LYS A 94 -11.42 28.88 13.66
C LYS A 94 -12.56 28.13 14.34
N GLU A 95 -13.74 28.75 14.41
CA GLU A 95 -14.94 28.19 15.05
C GLU A 95 -15.41 26.90 14.34
N PHE A 96 -15.42 26.92 13.02
CA PHE A 96 -15.73 25.73 12.21
C PHE A 96 -14.78 24.57 12.52
N ILE A 97 -13.47 24.84 12.55
CA ILE A 97 -12.44 23.81 12.83
C ILE A 97 -12.55 23.29 14.27
N GLU A 98 -12.91 24.14 15.23
CA GLU A 98 -13.17 23.71 16.60
C GLU A 98 -14.38 22.76 16.67
N LEU A 99 -15.48 23.09 15.99
CA LEU A 99 -16.68 22.24 15.93
C LEU A 99 -16.43 20.94 15.19
N LEU A 100 -15.73 20.99 14.06
CA LEU A 100 -15.34 19.78 13.31
C LEU A 100 -14.45 18.86 14.15
N SER A 101 -13.47 19.42 14.85
CA SER A 101 -12.60 18.67 15.74
C SER A 101 -13.37 17.98 16.88
N LEU A 102 -14.37 18.65 17.45
CA LEU A 102 -15.26 18.09 18.46
C LEU A 102 -16.12 16.96 17.86
N ARG A 103 -16.62 17.14 16.64
CA ARG A 103 -17.41 16.14 15.91
C ARG A 103 -16.60 14.88 15.66
N ILE A 104 -15.34 15.03 15.22
CA ILE A 104 -14.40 13.92 15.02
C ILE A 104 -14.11 13.24 16.36
N SER A 105 -13.78 14.00 17.41
CA SER A 105 -13.50 13.51 18.77
C SER A 105 -14.67 12.64 19.30
N ASN A 106 -15.88 13.13 19.16
CA ASN A 106 -17.09 12.39 19.58
C ASN A 106 -17.30 11.11 18.74
N ALA A 107 -17.06 11.18 17.44
CA ALA A 107 -17.24 10.05 16.53
C ALA A 107 -16.29 8.88 16.87
N VAL A 108 -15.05 9.18 17.30
CA VAL A 108 -14.06 8.17 17.68
C VAL A 108 -14.00 7.90 19.19
N SER A 109 -14.83 8.56 19.98
CA SER A 109 -14.86 8.46 21.45
C SER A 109 -13.50 8.76 22.11
N LEU A 110 -12.75 9.69 21.55
CA LEU A 110 -11.46 10.17 22.09
C LEU A 110 -11.60 11.62 22.54
N GLU A 111 -10.89 12.01 23.60
CA GLU A 111 -10.90 13.38 24.10
C GLU A 111 -9.82 14.22 23.43
N LEU A 112 -10.20 15.41 22.96
CA LEU A 112 -9.28 16.44 22.48
C LEU A 112 -9.40 17.67 23.38
N ASN A 113 -8.42 17.88 24.25
CA ASN A 113 -8.39 18.97 25.22
C ASN A 113 -6.94 19.31 25.57
N LYS A 114 -6.72 20.18 26.60
CA LYS A 114 -5.37 20.60 27.03
C LYS A 114 -4.54 19.45 27.61
N GLU A 115 -5.18 18.43 28.20
CA GLU A 115 -4.53 17.27 28.78
C GLU A 115 -4.23 16.23 27.71
N ASN A 116 -5.12 16.09 26.72
CA ASN A 116 -4.99 15.25 25.54
C ASN A 116 -4.95 16.13 24.27
N PRO A 117 -3.82 16.77 23.97
CA PRO A 117 -3.77 17.82 22.94
C PRO A 117 -3.63 17.30 21.51
N VAL A 118 -3.50 15.99 21.31
CA VAL A 118 -3.39 15.34 19.99
C VAL A 118 -4.50 14.33 19.84
N LEU A 119 -5.24 14.39 18.73
CA LEU A 119 -6.24 13.43 18.32
C LEU A 119 -5.80 12.81 17.00
N GLU A 120 -5.69 11.50 16.97
CA GLU A 120 -5.50 10.74 15.74
C GLU A 120 -6.72 9.86 15.49
N ALA A 121 -7.25 9.89 14.27
CA ALA A 121 -8.42 9.15 13.87
C ALA A 121 -8.27 8.64 12.44
N GLU A 122 -8.86 7.50 12.16
CA GLU A 122 -8.80 6.86 10.85
C GLU A 122 -10.19 6.41 10.40
N THR A 123 -10.38 6.42 9.10
CA THR A 123 -11.48 5.74 8.42
C THR A 123 -10.89 4.85 7.33
N ASP A 124 -11.74 4.14 6.60
CA ASP A 124 -11.35 3.38 5.41
C ASP A 124 -10.69 4.24 4.30
N LYS A 125 -10.85 5.57 4.34
CA LYS A 125 -10.35 6.49 3.29
C LYS A 125 -9.55 7.68 3.79
N LEU A 126 -9.61 7.97 5.09
CA LEU A 126 -9.03 9.18 5.66
C LEU A 126 -8.21 8.86 6.90
N ARG A 127 -7.04 9.46 6.97
CA ARG A 127 -6.25 9.60 8.19
C ARG A 127 -6.30 11.05 8.64
N ILE A 128 -6.68 11.27 9.89
CA ILE A 128 -6.93 12.60 10.45
C ILE A 128 -6.06 12.79 11.67
N SER A 129 -5.32 13.88 11.71
CA SER A 129 -4.57 14.31 12.89
C SER A 129 -4.99 15.73 13.26
N VAL A 130 -5.38 15.91 14.52
CA VAL A 130 -5.78 17.21 15.05
C VAL A 130 -4.88 17.56 16.23
N ILE A 131 -4.36 18.79 16.22
CA ILE A 131 -3.55 19.33 17.32
C ILE A 131 -4.30 20.50 17.95
N HIS A 132 -4.54 20.38 19.26
CA HIS A 132 -5.23 21.38 20.05
C HIS A 132 -4.41 22.69 20.15
N GLU A 133 -5.08 23.84 20.20
CA GLU A 133 -4.46 25.19 20.27
C GLU A 133 -3.63 25.42 21.55
N SER A 134 -3.75 24.59 22.57
CA SER A 134 -2.86 24.62 23.74
C SER A 134 -1.42 24.27 23.41
N VAL A 135 -1.19 23.54 22.32
CA VAL A 135 0.13 23.13 21.83
C VAL A 135 0.44 23.79 20.49
N ALA A 136 -0.53 23.85 19.57
CA ALA A 136 -0.40 24.56 18.29
C ALA A 136 -0.66 26.06 18.52
N VAL A 137 0.37 26.83 18.85
CA VAL A 137 0.26 28.27 19.18
C VAL A 137 -0.29 29.15 18.04
N SER A 138 -0.24 28.68 16.80
CA SER A 138 -0.85 29.35 15.64
C SER A 138 -2.37 29.22 15.58
N GLY A 139 -2.94 28.36 16.41
CA GLY A 139 -4.34 27.94 16.42
C GLY A 139 -4.46 26.43 16.21
N ARG A 140 -5.67 25.89 16.41
CA ARG A 140 -5.93 24.46 16.19
C ARG A 140 -5.55 24.05 14.78
N SER A 141 -4.80 22.97 14.66
CA SER A 141 -4.34 22.42 13.38
C SER A 141 -5.07 21.13 13.06
N ILE A 142 -5.48 20.96 11.82
CA ILE A 142 -6.01 19.71 11.27
C ILE A 142 -5.18 19.33 10.06
N CYS A 143 -4.80 18.05 9.98
CA CYS A 143 -4.22 17.41 8.80
C CYS A 143 -5.06 16.19 8.44
N ILE A 144 -5.59 16.18 7.22
CA ILE A 144 -6.37 15.06 6.68
C ILE A 144 -5.65 14.52 5.47
N ARG A 145 -5.24 13.25 5.52
CA ARG A 145 -4.65 12.53 4.40
C ARG A 145 -5.63 11.51 3.85
N LYS A 146 -5.76 11.44 2.54
CA LYS A 146 -6.59 10.44 1.86
C LYS A 146 -5.79 9.20 1.52
N THR A 147 -6.36 8.05 1.90
CA THR A 147 -5.84 6.71 1.59
C THR A 147 -6.89 5.99 0.76
N LEU A 148 -6.78 6.08 -0.57
CA LEU A 148 -7.80 5.54 -1.45
C LEU A 148 -7.68 4.01 -1.58
N PRO A 149 -8.81 3.28 -1.64
CA PRO A 149 -8.85 1.81 -1.73
C PRO A 149 -8.59 1.29 -3.15
N TYR A 150 -7.91 2.06 -3.98
CA TYR A 150 -7.47 1.70 -5.33
C TYR A 150 -6.12 2.33 -5.64
N THR A 151 -5.47 1.89 -6.70
CA THR A 151 -4.19 2.47 -7.13
C THR A 151 -4.45 3.61 -8.11
N ARG A 152 -3.68 4.70 -7.95
CA ARG A 152 -3.65 5.79 -8.92
C ARG A 152 -2.76 5.48 -10.12
N ILE A 153 -1.83 4.55 -9.96
CA ILE A 153 -0.92 4.12 -11.02
C ILE A 153 -1.59 3.01 -11.83
N SER A 154 -1.63 3.18 -13.15
CA SER A 154 -1.94 2.13 -14.12
C SER A 154 -0.78 1.95 -15.09
N ILE A 155 -0.69 0.84 -15.82
CA ILE A 155 0.35 0.62 -16.83
C ILE A 155 0.37 1.78 -17.83
N LYS A 156 -0.80 2.17 -18.33
CA LYS A 156 -0.95 3.24 -19.32
C LYS A 156 -0.41 4.57 -18.79
N ASN A 157 -0.95 5.04 -17.66
CA ASN A 157 -0.53 6.34 -17.12
C ASN A 157 0.93 6.34 -16.67
N ALA A 158 1.47 5.21 -16.21
CA ALA A 158 2.88 5.10 -15.84
C ALA A 158 3.81 5.30 -17.04
N ILE A 159 3.44 4.76 -18.21
CA ILE A 159 4.22 4.93 -19.45
C ILE A 159 4.04 6.34 -20.00
N GLU A 160 2.81 6.83 -20.12
CA GLU A 160 2.48 8.14 -20.69
C GLU A 160 3.07 9.31 -19.89
N SER A 161 3.07 9.21 -18.55
CA SER A 161 3.65 10.23 -17.68
C SER A 161 5.18 10.17 -17.59
N GLY A 162 5.80 9.09 -18.09
CA GLY A 162 7.22 8.82 -17.91
C GLY A 162 7.58 8.38 -16.49
N TYR A 163 6.61 7.82 -15.74
CA TYR A 163 6.86 7.21 -14.43
C TYR A 163 7.78 5.99 -14.53
N ALA A 164 7.57 5.15 -15.57
CA ALA A 164 8.45 4.04 -15.91
C ALA A 164 8.32 3.65 -17.38
N SER A 165 9.41 3.10 -17.97
CA SER A 165 9.36 2.52 -19.30
C SER A 165 8.68 1.14 -19.30
N THR A 166 8.27 0.69 -20.48
CA THR A 166 7.69 -0.65 -20.70
C THR A 166 8.62 -1.76 -20.22
N GLU A 167 9.92 -1.65 -20.51
CA GLU A 167 10.93 -2.61 -20.09
C GLU A 167 11.10 -2.63 -18.58
N LEU A 168 11.06 -1.47 -17.92
CA LEU A 168 11.21 -1.35 -16.48
C LEU A 168 9.99 -1.95 -15.75
N LEU A 169 8.78 -1.63 -16.19
CA LEU A 169 7.55 -2.23 -15.65
C LEU A 169 7.55 -3.75 -15.84
N SER A 170 7.87 -4.22 -17.05
CA SER A 170 7.98 -5.65 -17.35
C SER A 170 8.94 -6.35 -16.42
N PHE A 171 10.11 -5.76 -16.19
CA PHE A 171 11.13 -6.31 -15.31
C PHE A 171 10.63 -6.48 -13.88
N ILE A 172 10.02 -5.45 -13.29
CA ILE A 172 9.52 -5.51 -11.91
C ILE A 172 8.38 -6.52 -11.79
N ILE A 173 7.44 -6.55 -12.74
CA ILE A 173 6.33 -7.51 -12.74
C ILE A 173 6.87 -8.94 -12.83
N ASN A 174 7.89 -9.17 -13.64
CA ASN A 174 8.54 -10.48 -13.75
C ASN A 174 9.31 -10.85 -12.48
N CYS A 175 9.89 -9.89 -11.74
CA CYS A 175 10.46 -10.15 -10.41
C CYS A 175 9.39 -10.63 -9.42
N ILE A 176 8.18 -10.05 -9.45
CA ILE A 176 7.06 -10.50 -8.60
C ILE A 176 6.63 -11.91 -8.99
N LYS A 177 6.44 -12.19 -10.29
CA LYS A 177 6.13 -13.55 -10.79
C LYS A 177 7.19 -14.59 -10.41
N CYS A 178 8.43 -14.16 -10.20
CA CYS A 178 9.53 -14.99 -9.73
C CYS A 178 9.64 -15.08 -8.20
N HIS A 179 8.68 -14.56 -7.45
CA HIS A 179 8.68 -14.55 -5.98
C HIS A 179 9.94 -13.90 -5.38
N MET A 180 10.40 -12.83 -6.01
CA MET A 180 11.55 -12.08 -5.50
C MET A 180 11.11 -11.17 -4.35
N ASN A 181 11.94 -11.08 -3.33
CA ASN A 181 11.75 -10.16 -2.19
C ASN A 181 12.09 -8.74 -2.60
N ILE A 182 11.15 -7.82 -2.43
CA ILE A 182 11.21 -6.47 -2.97
C ILE A 182 11.15 -5.42 -1.85
N VAL A 183 12.07 -4.47 -1.90
CA VAL A 183 12.03 -3.24 -1.09
C VAL A 183 11.82 -2.05 -2.01
N ILE A 184 10.74 -1.29 -1.79
CA ILE A 184 10.50 -0.03 -2.49
C ILE A 184 11.01 1.11 -1.61
N CYS A 185 11.98 1.87 -2.10
CA CYS A 185 12.66 2.90 -1.34
C CYS A 185 12.54 4.30 -1.99
N GLY A 186 12.94 5.30 -1.24
CA GLY A 186 12.91 6.71 -1.67
C GLY A 186 12.61 7.67 -0.54
N GLY A 187 12.60 8.96 -0.82
CA GLY A 187 12.32 10.04 0.13
C GLY A 187 10.89 10.03 0.68
N VAL A 188 10.59 11.02 1.50
CA VAL A 188 9.23 11.24 2.01
C VAL A 188 8.33 11.79 0.90
N GLY A 189 7.10 11.26 0.78
CA GLY A 189 6.09 11.76 -0.17
C GLY A 189 6.34 11.42 -1.65
N VAL A 190 7.33 10.57 -1.96
CA VAL A 190 7.63 10.16 -3.35
C VAL A 190 6.60 9.16 -3.90
N GLY A 191 5.75 8.55 -3.06
CA GLY A 191 4.72 7.59 -3.48
C GLY A 191 5.15 6.13 -3.38
N LYS A 192 5.99 5.77 -2.38
CA LYS A 192 6.40 4.38 -2.13
C LYS A 192 5.21 3.45 -1.90
N THR A 193 4.28 3.85 -1.03
CA THR A 193 3.05 3.07 -0.74
C THR A 193 2.21 2.88 -1.99
N GLU A 194 2.07 3.92 -2.82
CA GLU A 194 1.32 3.84 -4.07
C GLU A 194 1.98 2.89 -5.07
N ALA A 195 3.32 2.91 -5.17
CA ALA A 195 4.07 1.95 -5.97
C ALA A 195 3.92 0.52 -5.43
N ALA A 196 3.92 0.33 -4.10
CA ALA A 196 3.70 -0.97 -3.48
C ALA A 196 2.30 -1.52 -3.79
N LYS A 197 1.25 -0.69 -3.70
CA LYS A 197 -0.11 -1.02 -4.14
C LYS A 197 -0.13 -1.46 -5.60
N PHE A 198 0.47 -0.65 -6.48
CA PHE A 198 0.49 -0.92 -7.91
C PHE A 198 1.18 -2.24 -8.24
N PHE A 199 2.36 -2.48 -7.69
CA PHE A 199 3.10 -3.69 -7.99
C PHE A 199 2.50 -4.94 -7.33
N SER A 200 1.95 -4.84 -6.12
CA SER A 200 1.33 -5.98 -5.44
C SER A 200 0.12 -6.57 -6.18
N GLN A 201 -0.54 -5.82 -7.08
CA GLN A 201 -1.62 -6.34 -7.92
C GLN A 201 -1.19 -7.51 -8.81
N TYR A 202 0.11 -7.63 -9.11
CA TYR A 202 0.67 -8.68 -9.97
C TYR A 202 1.05 -9.95 -9.21
N ILE A 203 0.80 -10.00 -7.89
CA ILE A 203 0.80 -11.24 -7.11
C ILE A 203 -0.33 -12.15 -7.63
N ASN A 204 -0.04 -13.43 -7.78
CA ASN A 204 -1.01 -14.39 -8.32
C ASN A 204 -2.22 -14.52 -7.38
N ASP A 205 -3.44 -14.54 -7.95
CA ASP A 205 -4.70 -14.58 -7.18
C ASP A 205 -4.86 -15.85 -6.31
N SER A 206 -4.14 -16.93 -6.64
CA SER A 206 -4.16 -18.16 -5.86
C SER A 206 -3.24 -18.13 -4.62
N GLU A 207 -2.50 -17.06 -4.40
CA GLU A 207 -1.51 -16.92 -3.34
C GLU A 207 -2.08 -16.15 -2.16
N ARG A 208 -1.78 -16.64 -0.94
CA ARG A 208 -2.19 -15.98 0.31
C ARG A 208 -1.28 -14.80 0.62
N VAL A 209 -1.88 -13.64 0.82
CA VAL A 209 -1.19 -12.39 1.17
C VAL A 209 -1.57 -11.95 2.58
N ILE A 210 -0.57 -11.58 3.38
CA ILE A 210 -0.79 -10.97 4.68
C ILE A 210 -0.11 -9.60 4.69
N SER A 211 -0.88 -8.52 4.86
CA SER A 211 -0.35 -7.18 5.06
C SER A 211 -0.22 -6.84 6.54
N ILE A 212 0.81 -6.06 6.88
CA ILE A 212 1.11 -5.56 8.23
C ILE A 212 1.36 -4.07 8.13
N GLU A 213 0.47 -3.27 8.73
CA GLU A 213 0.47 -1.82 8.61
C GLU A 213 0.25 -1.14 9.95
N ASP A 214 0.84 0.04 10.18
CA ASP A 214 0.49 0.88 11.32
C ASP A 214 -0.79 1.69 11.01
N ASN A 215 -0.95 2.10 9.77
CA ASN A 215 -2.17 2.72 9.27
C ASN A 215 -2.56 2.00 7.97
N LEU A 216 -3.83 1.63 7.84
CA LEU A 216 -4.32 0.89 6.69
C LEU A 216 -4.34 1.78 5.44
N GLU A 217 -3.22 1.81 4.72
CA GLU A 217 -3.06 2.60 3.49
C GLU A 217 -3.16 1.72 2.23
N TRP A 218 -2.85 0.43 2.34
CA TRP A 218 -2.82 -0.45 1.18
C TRP A 218 -4.20 -0.87 0.71
N HIS A 219 -5.14 -1.11 1.64
CA HIS A 219 -6.48 -1.60 1.30
C HIS A 219 -6.43 -2.79 0.34
N TYR A 220 -5.51 -3.70 0.58
CA TYR A 220 -5.16 -4.74 -0.39
C TYR A 220 -6.33 -5.68 -0.66
N SER A 221 -7.17 -5.98 0.33
CA SER A 221 -8.40 -6.76 0.18
C SER A 221 -9.40 -6.12 -0.78
N GLN A 222 -9.43 -4.78 -0.86
CA GLN A 222 -10.30 -4.04 -1.78
C GLN A 222 -9.69 -3.98 -3.20
N ILE A 223 -8.35 -3.93 -3.31
CA ILE A 223 -7.64 -3.97 -4.60
C ILE A 223 -7.74 -5.36 -5.22
N LYS A 224 -7.69 -6.42 -4.41
CA LYS A 224 -7.71 -7.83 -4.83
C LYS A 224 -8.82 -8.61 -4.10
N PRO A 225 -10.12 -8.31 -4.37
CA PRO A 225 -11.24 -8.83 -3.58
C PRO A 225 -11.48 -10.33 -3.70
N LYS A 226 -10.83 -11.01 -4.66
CA LYS A 226 -10.93 -12.47 -4.84
C LYS A 226 -9.76 -13.25 -4.24
N GLN A 227 -8.72 -12.55 -3.78
CA GLN A 227 -7.52 -13.17 -3.24
C GLN A 227 -7.70 -13.49 -1.75
N ASP A 228 -7.02 -14.53 -1.26
CA ASP A 228 -6.94 -14.83 0.17
C ASP A 228 -6.03 -13.82 0.87
N VAL A 229 -6.64 -12.83 1.54
CA VAL A 229 -5.97 -11.69 2.16
C VAL A 229 -6.27 -11.62 3.65
N VAL A 230 -5.24 -11.37 4.45
CA VAL A 230 -5.36 -10.94 5.85
C VAL A 230 -4.66 -9.60 6.02
N GLU A 231 -5.38 -8.59 6.51
CA GLU A 231 -4.84 -7.27 6.82
C GLU A 231 -4.67 -7.15 8.34
N MET A 232 -3.43 -6.96 8.79
CA MET A 232 -3.08 -6.80 10.20
C MET A 232 -2.70 -5.36 10.47
N GLN A 233 -3.36 -4.74 11.46
CA GLN A 233 -2.98 -3.42 11.93
C GLN A 233 -2.17 -3.56 13.23
N VAL A 234 -1.01 -2.90 13.27
CA VAL A 234 -0.19 -2.85 14.48
C VAL A 234 -0.76 -1.83 15.47
N SER A 235 -0.47 -2.05 16.74
CA SER A 235 -0.92 -1.19 17.85
C SER A 235 0.13 -1.20 18.98
N ASP A 236 -0.11 -0.41 20.01
CA ASP A 236 0.75 -0.39 21.21
C ASP A 236 0.86 -1.75 21.91
N ILE A 237 -0.20 -2.58 21.80
CA ILE A 237 -0.24 -3.92 22.42
C ILE A 237 0.15 -5.04 21.47
N PHE A 238 0.23 -4.78 20.17
CA PHE A 238 0.57 -5.77 19.14
C PHE A 238 1.41 -5.11 18.04
N ASN A 239 2.72 -5.07 18.27
CA ASN A 239 3.69 -4.33 17.47
C ASN A 239 4.07 -5.09 16.17
N TYR A 240 4.93 -4.47 15.35
CA TYR A 240 5.43 -5.08 14.10
C TYR A 240 6.11 -6.43 14.31
N GLN A 241 6.92 -6.59 15.37
CA GLN A 241 7.62 -7.85 15.64
C GLN A 241 6.64 -8.98 15.95
N ASP A 242 5.60 -8.70 16.75
CA ASP A 242 4.57 -9.68 17.08
C ASP A 242 3.72 -10.02 15.86
N SER A 243 3.41 -9.02 15.02
CA SER A 243 2.67 -9.18 13.77
C SER A 243 3.43 -10.05 12.77
N ILE A 244 4.75 -9.85 12.59
CA ILE A 244 5.59 -10.69 11.72
C ILE A 244 5.58 -12.14 12.23
N LYS A 245 5.75 -12.37 13.53
CA LYS A 245 5.72 -13.72 14.12
C LYS A 245 4.36 -14.39 13.95
N ALA A 246 3.27 -13.64 14.11
CA ALA A 246 1.91 -14.14 13.88
C ALA A 246 1.66 -14.45 12.40
N CYS A 247 2.10 -13.56 11.50
CA CYS A 247 2.02 -13.74 10.05
C CYS A 247 2.62 -15.08 9.63
N LEU A 248 3.84 -15.41 10.07
CA LEU A 248 4.52 -16.66 9.73
C LEU A 248 3.76 -17.94 10.15
N ARG A 249 2.85 -17.83 11.14
CA ARG A 249 1.98 -18.94 11.58
C ARG A 249 0.69 -19.06 10.79
N GLN A 250 0.39 -18.08 9.93
CA GLN A 250 -0.81 -18.01 9.12
C GLN A 250 -0.62 -18.53 7.69
N ASN A 251 0.51 -19.23 7.43
CA ASN A 251 0.86 -19.82 6.14
C ASN A 251 0.84 -18.82 4.95
N PRO A 252 1.53 -17.68 5.03
CA PRO A 252 1.56 -16.71 3.96
C PRO A 252 2.41 -17.20 2.79
N THR A 253 1.99 -16.87 1.55
CA THR A 253 2.90 -16.86 0.40
C THR A 253 3.65 -15.55 0.33
N TRP A 254 2.92 -14.45 0.63
CA TRP A 254 3.47 -13.10 0.66
C TRP A 254 3.19 -12.41 2.00
N MET A 255 4.22 -11.79 2.54
CA MET A 255 4.15 -10.88 3.67
C MET A 255 4.43 -9.47 3.16
N MET A 256 3.45 -8.58 3.29
CA MET A 256 3.57 -7.19 2.89
C MET A 256 3.69 -6.33 4.15
N ILE A 257 4.83 -5.66 4.35
CA ILE A 257 5.05 -4.77 5.48
C ILE A 257 5.05 -3.33 4.97
N GLN A 258 4.20 -2.48 5.56
CA GLN A 258 4.01 -1.11 5.11
C GLN A 258 5.34 -0.35 5.06
N GLU A 259 6.10 -0.35 6.14
CA GLU A 259 7.42 0.28 6.19
C GLU A 259 8.29 -0.37 7.27
N ILE A 260 9.57 -0.56 6.96
CA ILE A 260 10.58 -0.97 7.95
C ILE A 260 11.31 0.29 8.43
N ARG A 261 11.27 0.54 9.75
CA ARG A 261 11.82 1.76 10.37
C ARG A 261 12.73 1.52 11.56
N GLY A 262 12.62 0.35 12.21
CA GLY A 262 13.27 0.08 13.49
C GLY A 262 13.68 -1.38 13.70
N GLU A 263 13.59 -1.83 14.94
CA GLU A 263 14.04 -3.16 15.38
C GLU A 263 13.34 -4.34 14.70
N GLU A 264 12.15 -4.13 14.14
CA GLU A 264 11.44 -5.12 13.31
C GLU A 264 12.22 -5.57 12.07
N ALA A 265 13.23 -4.79 11.66
CA ALA A 265 14.14 -5.14 10.57
C ALA A 265 14.81 -6.51 10.78
N LYS A 266 15.12 -6.88 12.02
CA LYS A 266 15.69 -8.19 12.37
C LYS A 266 14.70 -9.33 12.14
N ASP A 267 13.46 -9.15 12.61
CA ASP A 267 12.39 -10.15 12.42
C ASP A 267 12.00 -10.26 10.95
N PHE A 268 12.00 -9.16 10.20
CA PHE A 268 11.81 -9.14 8.75
C PHE A 268 12.85 -9.98 8.01
N VAL A 269 14.15 -9.73 8.22
CA VAL A 269 15.22 -10.52 7.57
C VAL A 269 15.13 -12.01 7.97
N THR A 270 14.81 -12.28 9.23
CA THR A 270 14.58 -13.65 9.71
C THR A 270 13.40 -14.29 8.99
N ALA A 271 12.31 -13.57 8.78
CA ALA A 271 11.14 -14.06 8.05
C ALA A 271 11.47 -14.41 6.60
N LEU A 272 12.24 -13.56 5.89
CA LEU A 272 12.68 -13.86 4.53
C LEU A 272 13.45 -15.19 4.45
N SER A 273 14.24 -15.51 5.47
CA SER A 273 15.01 -16.77 5.53
C SER A 273 14.13 -18.02 5.66
N THR A 274 12.87 -17.88 6.03
CA THR A 274 11.91 -19.00 6.11
C THR A 274 11.28 -19.34 4.77
N GLY A 275 11.51 -18.53 3.73
CA GLY A 275 10.97 -18.73 2.38
C GLY A 275 9.66 -18.00 2.10
N VAL A 276 9.19 -17.15 3.02
CA VAL A 276 8.07 -16.22 2.72
C VAL A 276 8.58 -15.10 1.81
N ASN A 277 7.77 -14.75 0.80
CA ASN A 277 8.09 -13.65 -0.09
C ASN A 277 7.59 -12.32 0.51
N SER A 278 8.23 -11.22 0.14
CA SER A 278 7.85 -9.93 0.74
C SER A 278 7.94 -8.75 -0.23
N ILE A 279 7.00 -7.82 -0.02
CA ILE A 279 7.05 -6.45 -0.54
C ILE A 279 7.00 -5.52 0.67
N THR A 280 7.97 -4.60 0.77
CA THR A 280 8.00 -3.61 1.85
C THR A 280 8.52 -2.27 1.37
N THR A 281 8.38 -1.23 2.19
CA THR A 281 8.94 0.08 1.90
C THR A 281 10.00 0.50 2.92
N LEU A 282 10.87 1.41 2.51
CA LEU A 282 12.00 1.88 3.30
C LEU A 282 12.44 3.29 2.87
N HIS A 283 12.91 4.11 3.79
CA HIS A 283 13.51 5.40 3.47
C HIS A 283 15.01 5.30 3.22
N THR A 284 15.42 5.56 1.98
CA THR A 284 16.82 5.77 1.56
C THR A 284 16.88 6.60 0.27
N ASP A 285 18.05 7.10 -0.06
CA ASP A 285 18.35 7.92 -1.24
C ASP A 285 19.10 7.17 -2.36
N ASP A 286 19.38 5.88 -2.16
CA ASP A 286 20.07 5.01 -3.13
C ASP A 286 19.70 3.55 -2.86
N CYS A 287 19.31 2.81 -3.90
CA CYS A 287 18.98 1.39 -3.81
C CYS A 287 20.10 0.54 -3.19
N ARG A 288 21.36 0.87 -3.52
CA ARG A 288 22.55 0.12 -3.02
C ARG A 288 22.73 0.23 -1.52
N LYS A 289 22.16 1.29 -0.90
CA LYS A 289 22.24 1.51 0.55
C LYS A 289 21.16 0.76 1.34
N VAL A 290 20.22 0.08 0.67
CA VAL A 290 19.14 -0.65 1.34
C VAL A 290 19.67 -1.67 2.36
N PRO A 291 20.67 -2.52 2.05
CA PRO A 291 21.26 -3.44 3.03
C PRO A 291 21.81 -2.74 4.27
N ASP A 292 22.63 -1.71 4.08
CA ASP A 292 23.22 -0.93 5.17
C ASP A 292 22.13 -0.25 6.02
N ARG A 293 21.08 0.23 5.37
CA ARG A 293 19.97 0.89 6.07
C ARG A 293 19.23 -0.09 6.97
N ILE A 294 18.96 -1.31 6.49
CA ILE A 294 18.31 -2.38 7.28
C ILE A 294 19.19 -2.77 8.47
N ILE A 295 20.51 -2.95 8.27
CA ILE A 295 21.45 -3.29 9.33
C ILE A 295 21.49 -2.20 10.42
N ASN A 296 21.50 -0.93 10.00
CA ASN A 296 21.59 0.21 10.91
C ASN A 296 20.32 0.46 11.74
N MET A 297 19.20 -0.18 11.41
CA MET A 297 17.98 -0.14 12.21
C MET A 297 18.03 -1.04 13.44
N VAL A 298 18.91 -2.03 13.46
CA VAL A 298 19.04 -2.98 14.56
C VAL A 298 20.10 -2.49 15.52
N SER A 299 19.72 -2.29 16.79
CA SER A 299 20.62 -1.80 17.84
C SER A 299 21.63 -2.86 18.31
N ASP A 300 21.24 -4.14 18.29
CA ASP A 300 22.12 -5.26 18.64
C ASP A 300 23.06 -5.62 17.49
N ARG A 301 24.31 -5.23 17.61
CA ARG A 301 25.35 -5.51 16.61
C ARG A 301 25.96 -6.92 16.70
N ILE A 302 25.54 -7.73 17.68
CA ILE A 302 26.02 -9.11 17.79
C ILE A 302 25.38 -9.91 16.63
N GLY A 303 26.22 -10.35 15.68
CA GLY A 303 25.77 -11.06 14.49
C GLY A 303 25.45 -10.17 13.28
N ALA A 304 25.86 -8.89 13.29
CA ALA A 304 25.67 -7.97 12.16
C ALA A 304 26.21 -8.52 10.83
N ASP A 305 27.41 -9.15 10.85
CA ASP A 305 27.99 -9.78 9.64
C ASP A 305 27.12 -10.89 9.08
N ARG A 306 26.47 -11.69 9.95
CA ARG A 306 25.54 -12.73 9.56
C ARG A 306 24.26 -12.14 8.98
N MET A 307 23.70 -11.14 9.68
CA MET A 307 22.49 -10.44 9.20
C MET A 307 22.73 -9.78 7.83
N GLU A 308 23.92 -9.18 7.64
CA GLU A 308 24.27 -8.60 6.35
C GLU A 308 24.34 -9.68 5.24
N ALA A 309 24.96 -10.83 5.52
CA ALA A 309 24.96 -11.95 4.58
C ALA A 309 23.55 -12.44 4.30
N ASP A 310 22.68 -12.54 5.31
CA ASP A 310 21.28 -12.96 5.15
C ASP A 310 20.50 -11.95 4.29
N ILE A 311 20.73 -10.64 4.44
CA ILE A 311 20.11 -9.63 3.58
C ILE A 311 20.48 -9.86 2.11
N TYR A 312 21.76 -10.04 1.78
CA TYR A 312 22.20 -10.28 0.40
C TYR A 312 21.78 -11.66 -0.14
N ASN A 313 21.46 -12.64 0.73
CA ASN A 313 20.94 -13.94 0.33
C ASN A 313 19.44 -13.94 0.05
N PHE A 314 18.67 -13.16 0.82
CA PHE A 314 17.21 -13.27 0.83
C PHE A 314 16.51 -12.05 0.25
N LEU A 315 17.09 -10.85 0.32
CA LEU A 315 16.56 -9.69 -0.37
C LEU A 315 17.06 -9.69 -1.83
N ASP A 316 16.13 -9.61 -2.76
CA ASP A 316 16.45 -9.72 -4.20
C ASP A 316 16.51 -8.38 -4.91
N VAL A 317 15.54 -7.49 -4.63
CA VAL A 317 15.30 -6.29 -5.45
C VAL A 317 15.07 -5.08 -4.56
N ALA A 318 15.74 -3.99 -4.88
CA ALA A 318 15.35 -2.66 -4.40
C ALA A 318 14.91 -1.78 -5.58
N ILE A 319 13.80 -1.06 -5.40
CA ILE A 319 13.21 -0.15 -6.38
C ILE A 319 13.17 1.24 -5.76
N MET A 320 13.84 2.20 -6.38
CA MET A 320 13.86 3.58 -5.88
C MET A 320 12.88 4.46 -6.65
N ILE A 321 12.00 5.11 -5.91
CA ILE A 321 11.10 6.14 -6.43
C ILE A 321 11.70 7.50 -6.13
N SER A 322 11.83 8.33 -7.16
CA SER A 322 12.34 9.69 -7.06
C SER A 322 11.35 10.72 -7.62
N MET A 323 11.63 11.97 -7.34
CA MET A 323 10.89 13.11 -7.90
C MET A 323 11.87 14.02 -8.63
N LYS A 324 11.43 14.55 -9.78
CA LYS A 324 12.15 15.57 -10.53
C LYS A 324 11.20 16.68 -10.99
N ILE A 325 11.74 17.86 -11.20
CA ILE A 325 10.99 18.96 -11.79
C ILE A 325 11.09 18.84 -13.30
N ASP A 326 9.96 18.85 -14.01
CA ASP A 326 9.94 18.86 -15.48
C ASP A 326 10.21 20.27 -16.05
N ASP A 327 10.34 20.37 -17.36
CA ASP A 327 10.62 21.63 -18.07
C ASP A 327 9.53 22.70 -17.88
N ASN A 328 8.33 22.29 -17.45
CA ASN A 328 7.20 23.18 -17.15
C ASN A 328 7.15 23.60 -15.66
N GLY A 329 8.08 23.12 -14.85
CA GLY A 329 8.14 23.40 -13.41
C GLY A 329 7.25 22.48 -12.57
N ASN A 330 6.66 21.43 -13.13
CA ASN A 330 5.83 20.48 -12.41
C ASN A 330 6.68 19.38 -11.78
N MET A 331 6.28 18.93 -10.60
CA MET A 331 6.92 17.82 -9.89
C MET A 331 6.45 16.49 -10.48
N LYS A 332 7.36 15.74 -11.09
CA LYS A 332 7.10 14.38 -11.62
C LYS A 332 7.76 13.31 -10.79
N ARG A 333 7.00 12.26 -10.46
CA ARG A 333 7.51 11.04 -9.84
C ARG A 333 7.94 10.07 -10.93
N TYR A 334 8.99 9.28 -10.66
CA TYR A 334 9.43 8.23 -11.57
C TYR A 334 10.22 7.16 -10.82
N ILE A 335 10.29 5.96 -11.41
CA ILE A 335 11.17 4.91 -10.92
C ILE A 335 12.58 5.24 -11.41
N ASP A 336 13.44 5.61 -10.48
CA ASP A 336 14.79 6.07 -10.73
C ASP A 336 15.75 4.90 -10.87
N GLN A 337 15.82 4.05 -9.85
CA GLN A 337 16.77 2.95 -9.80
C GLN A 337 16.08 1.62 -9.54
N VAL A 338 16.64 0.56 -10.12
CA VAL A 338 16.37 -0.83 -9.73
C VAL A 338 17.70 -1.53 -9.51
N CYS A 339 17.89 -2.06 -8.30
CA CYS A 339 19.09 -2.78 -7.88
C CYS A 339 18.73 -4.22 -7.52
N LEU A 340 19.55 -5.16 -7.99
CA LEU A 340 19.49 -6.57 -7.58
C LEU A 340 20.59 -6.87 -6.59
N PHE A 341 20.25 -7.65 -5.57
CA PHE A 341 21.21 -8.16 -4.58
C PHE A 341 21.47 -9.64 -4.79
N SER A 342 22.69 -10.04 -4.56
CA SER A 342 23.05 -11.48 -4.55
C SER A 342 24.26 -11.71 -3.65
N PHE A 343 24.31 -12.91 -3.09
CA PHE A 343 25.45 -13.40 -2.32
C PHE A 343 26.06 -14.61 -3.03
N GLU A 344 27.29 -14.48 -3.50
CA GLU A 344 27.97 -15.52 -4.26
C GLU A 344 29.28 -15.93 -3.58
N GLY A 345 29.28 -17.15 -3.04
CA GLY A 345 30.40 -17.64 -2.25
C GLY A 345 30.56 -16.81 -0.97
N SER A 346 31.47 -15.84 -0.97
CA SER A 346 31.67 -14.88 0.12
C SER A 346 31.54 -13.42 -0.33
N ARG A 347 31.05 -13.20 -1.55
CA ARG A 347 30.94 -11.86 -2.14
C ARG A 347 29.51 -11.36 -2.15
N LYS A 348 29.29 -10.20 -1.54
CA LYS A 348 28.09 -9.41 -1.61
C LYS A 348 28.09 -8.63 -2.93
N ASN A 349 27.02 -8.70 -3.68
CA ASN A 349 26.92 -8.04 -4.97
C ASN A 349 25.64 -7.21 -5.04
N SER A 350 25.76 -5.98 -5.51
CA SER A 350 24.66 -5.06 -5.78
C SER A 350 24.76 -4.62 -7.24
N LEU A 351 23.84 -5.08 -8.08
CA LEU A 351 23.80 -4.79 -9.51
C LEU A 351 22.70 -3.77 -9.79
N ILE A 352 23.08 -2.59 -10.27
CA ILE A 352 22.12 -1.63 -10.82
C ILE A 352 21.69 -2.11 -12.21
N VAL A 353 20.41 -2.42 -12.35
CA VAL A 353 19.78 -2.80 -13.62
C VAL A 353 19.25 -1.58 -14.36
N PHE A 354 18.59 -0.68 -13.61
CA PHE A 354 18.11 0.62 -14.13
C PHE A 354 18.67 1.76 -13.28
N ASN A 355 18.99 2.87 -13.92
CA ASN A 355 19.38 4.13 -13.28
C ASN A 355 18.83 5.30 -14.10
N ASP A 356 18.27 6.30 -13.42
CA ASP A 356 17.50 7.40 -14.04
C ASP A 356 16.40 6.85 -15.00
N GLY A 357 15.76 5.75 -14.60
CA GLY A 357 14.75 5.05 -15.38
C GLY A 357 15.25 4.30 -16.61
N MET A 358 16.56 4.38 -16.93
CA MET A 358 17.15 3.77 -18.10
C MET A 358 17.83 2.43 -17.78
N LEU A 359 17.67 1.47 -18.69
CA LEU A 359 18.31 0.15 -18.58
C LEU A 359 19.82 0.27 -18.74
N ILE A 360 20.58 -0.17 -17.71
CA ILE A 360 22.04 -0.10 -17.67
C ILE A 360 22.69 -1.47 -17.86
N SER A 361 22.12 -2.52 -17.25
CA SER A 361 22.71 -3.85 -17.27
C SER A 361 21.67 -4.94 -17.45
N LYS A 362 22.05 -5.98 -18.20
CA LYS A 362 21.31 -7.24 -18.36
C LYS A 362 22.09 -8.45 -17.80
N ASN A 363 23.25 -8.22 -17.18
CA ASN A 363 24.14 -9.27 -16.73
C ASN A 363 23.78 -9.66 -15.30
N PHE A 364 22.84 -10.59 -15.14
CA PHE A 364 22.43 -11.10 -13.84
C PHE A 364 23.43 -12.09 -13.24
N SER A 365 23.47 -12.17 -11.93
CA SER A 365 24.15 -13.24 -11.24
C SER A 365 23.48 -14.59 -11.54
N PRO A 366 24.19 -15.73 -11.46
CA PRO A 366 23.61 -17.05 -11.69
C PRO A 366 22.38 -17.33 -10.85
N ASN A 367 22.34 -16.88 -9.59
CA ASN A 367 21.21 -17.05 -8.69
C ASN A 367 19.96 -16.29 -9.18
N ILE A 368 20.12 -15.06 -9.62
CA ILE A 368 19.04 -14.25 -10.16
C ILE A 368 18.55 -14.82 -11.49
N GLN A 369 19.50 -15.18 -12.39
CA GLN A 369 19.14 -15.82 -13.67
C GLN A 369 18.34 -17.10 -13.44
N HIS A 370 18.76 -17.95 -12.48
CA HIS A 370 18.04 -19.18 -12.13
C HIS A 370 16.60 -18.93 -11.67
N LYS A 371 16.32 -17.82 -10.95
CA LYS A 371 14.94 -17.46 -10.56
C LYS A 371 14.06 -17.21 -11.78
N PHE A 372 14.55 -16.51 -12.79
CA PHE A 372 13.82 -16.29 -14.06
C PHE A 372 13.64 -17.59 -14.85
N ASP A 373 14.70 -18.40 -14.97
CA ASP A 373 14.66 -19.67 -15.72
C ASP A 373 13.67 -20.66 -15.10
N ARG A 374 13.65 -20.78 -13.76
CA ARG A 374 12.72 -21.65 -13.02
C ARG A 374 11.26 -21.27 -13.25
N ASN A 375 10.97 -20.00 -13.49
CA ASN A 375 9.64 -19.49 -13.76
C ASN A 375 9.34 -19.34 -15.26
N ASN A 376 10.18 -19.94 -16.13
CA ASN A 376 10.07 -19.91 -17.59
C ASN A 376 10.08 -18.49 -18.20
N ILE A 377 10.69 -17.52 -17.52
CA ILE A 377 10.83 -16.14 -18.01
C ILE A 377 12.12 -16.03 -18.83
N LYS A 378 11.97 -16.09 -20.16
CA LYS A 378 13.10 -16.04 -21.09
C LYS A 378 13.69 -14.64 -21.26
N ASP A 379 12.86 -13.63 -21.25
CA ASP A 379 13.26 -12.23 -21.35
C ASP A 379 12.60 -11.44 -20.20
N PRO A 380 13.34 -11.15 -19.12
CA PRO A 380 12.78 -10.44 -17.97
C PRO A 380 12.27 -9.03 -18.28
N PHE A 381 12.67 -8.45 -19.41
CA PHE A 381 12.29 -7.10 -19.85
C PHE A 381 11.03 -7.08 -20.73
N LYS A 382 10.38 -8.23 -20.88
CA LYS A 382 9.09 -8.37 -21.59
C LYS A 382 8.08 -9.08 -20.73
N CYS A 383 6.86 -8.55 -20.69
CA CYS A 383 5.76 -9.13 -19.95
C CYS A 383 4.45 -9.00 -20.75
N ASP A 384 3.75 -10.11 -20.97
CA ASP A 384 2.50 -10.14 -21.75
C ASP A 384 1.44 -9.23 -21.14
N VAL A 385 1.36 -9.16 -19.80
CA VAL A 385 0.43 -8.25 -19.10
C VAL A 385 0.56 -6.79 -19.54
N ILE A 386 1.78 -6.34 -19.85
CA ILE A 386 2.00 -4.98 -20.35
C ILE A 386 1.44 -4.81 -21.76
N PHE A 387 1.68 -5.81 -22.63
CA PHE A 387 1.20 -5.76 -24.02
C PHE A 387 -0.33 -5.84 -24.10
N ASP A 388 -0.95 -6.72 -23.29
CA ASP A 388 -2.42 -6.86 -23.25
C ASP A 388 -3.08 -5.54 -22.83
N ASN A 389 -2.60 -4.88 -21.78
CA ASN A 389 -3.12 -3.58 -21.34
C ASN A 389 -2.95 -2.45 -22.35
N LEU A 390 -1.91 -2.51 -23.20
CA LEU A 390 -1.70 -1.50 -24.26
C LEU A 390 -2.54 -1.80 -25.51
N CYS A 391 -2.94 -3.06 -25.74
CA CYS A 391 -3.70 -3.46 -26.90
C CYS A 391 -5.23 -3.29 -26.74
N GLU A 392 -5.76 -3.31 -25.51
CA GLU A 392 -7.20 -3.13 -25.26
C GLU A 392 -7.73 -1.78 -25.79
N ASP A 393 -6.90 -0.75 -25.85
CA ASP A 393 -7.27 0.57 -26.40
C ASP A 393 -7.36 0.63 -27.95
N PHE A 394 -6.90 -0.40 -28.67
CA PHE A 394 -7.02 -0.44 -30.14
C PHE A 394 -8.31 -1.15 -30.62
N ILE A 395 -9.11 -1.70 -29.69
CA ILE A 395 -10.32 -2.48 -29.99
C ILE A 395 -11.59 -1.77 -29.49
N SER A 396 -11.46 -0.69 -28.72
CA SER A 396 -12.55 0.19 -28.26
C SER A 396 -12.58 1.48 -29.10
#